data_f0fabddc7b2396c77a69d769c336abf6
#
_entry.id   f0fabddc7b2396c77a69d769c336abf6
#
_cell.length_a   1.000
_cell.length_b   1.000
_cell.length_c   1.000
_cell.angle_alpha   90.00
_cell.angle_beta   90.00
_cell.angle_gamma   90.00
#
_symmetry.space_group_name_H-M   'P 1'
#
loop_
_entity.id
_entity.type
_entity.pdbx_description
1 polymer ?
#
loop_
_entity_poly.entity_id
_entity_poly.type
_entity_poly.pdbx_seq_one_letter_code
_entity_poly.pdbx_strand_id
1 'polypeptide(L)'
;VIPIQISGNYKYNPLDNTALKPSVLANRLKTILLLFSPNNTESYWIDKSETALAEAIKLCRLYNNNYVTFSELHNLITNKDYYFSKISFLRKKFLSNSFNRNETHDLLSTINFFEKEFFSLDDRTLNILKSEITRITNCFISDSDIFSTFCPNKSEINFSGFSDVINSGKIVVLNMNINEYRNLSKIIATYLKLDFQTEVLKQLSNGASTSLKPVAFISDEYSEYVSATDANFFSQSRESKCINVVSTQSYTSLLNALNNKYSVEVIVQNLVNKLWFRSDDMFTIEDAQKQLRKN
;
A
#
# COMPACT_ATOMS: atom_id res chain seq x y z
N VAL A 1 -20.80 9.15 4.51
CA VAL A 1 -20.15 8.25 3.56
C VAL A 1 -19.09 9.03 2.80
N ILE A 2 -17.93 8.44 2.63
CA ILE A 2 -16.77 9.01 1.92
C ILE A 2 -16.53 8.12 0.68
N PRO A 3 -17.02 8.50 -0.51
CA PRO A 3 -16.69 7.79 -1.73
C PRO A 3 -15.30 8.21 -2.22
N ILE A 4 -14.37 7.25 -2.30
CA ILE A 4 -13.07 7.44 -2.97
C ILE A 4 -13.23 6.94 -4.40
N GLN A 5 -13.13 7.85 -5.35
CA GLN A 5 -13.28 7.60 -6.78
C GLN A 5 -12.49 8.61 -7.60
N ILE A 6 -12.10 8.24 -8.80
CA ILE A 6 -11.44 9.15 -9.74
C ILE A 6 -12.41 10.28 -10.10
N SER A 7 -11.89 11.50 -10.22
CA SER A 7 -12.68 12.73 -10.45
C SER A 7 -13.79 13.01 -9.41
N GLY A 8 -13.68 12.38 -8.24
CA GLY A 8 -14.59 12.61 -7.12
C GLY A 8 -14.22 13.85 -6.31
N ASN A 9 -15.08 14.17 -5.35
CA ASN A 9 -14.88 15.31 -4.45
C ASN A 9 -13.77 15.05 -3.40
N TYR A 10 -13.37 13.82 -3.18
CA TYR A 10 -12.34 13.46 -2.20
C TYR A 10 -10.99 13.36 -2.86
N LYS A 11 -10.03 14.13 -2.32
CA LYS A 11 -8.63 14.11 -2.69
C LYS A 11 -7.87 13.33 -1.63
N TYR A 12 -7.17 12.28 -2.06
CA TYR A 12 -6.46 11.37 -1.20
C TYR A 12 -5.03 11.17 -1.69
N ASN A 13 -4.05 11.40 -0.84
CA ASN A 13 -2.68 11.04 -1.14
C ASN A 13 -2.30 9.77 -0.35
N PRO A 14 -2.10 8.61 -1.01
CA PRO A 14 -1.74 7.37 -0.35
C PRO A 14 -0.44 7.45 0.46
N LEU A 15 0.47 8.35 0.12
CA LEU A 15 1.78 8.50 0.75
C LEU A 15 1.81 9.53 1.89
N ASP A 16 0.73 10.29 2.10
CA ASP A 16 0.65 11.32 3.16
C ASP A 16 0.27 10.72 4.51
N ASN A 17 1.13 9.85 5.03
CA ASN A 17 1.04 9.33 6.39
C ASN A 17 2.37 9.53 7.11
N THR A 18 2.52 10.70 7.73
CA THR A 18 3.76 11.09 8.43
C THR A 18 4.02 10.29 9.71
N ALA A 19 3.01 9.63 10.28
CA ALA A 19 3.17 8.75 11.44
C ALA A 19 3.89 7.44 11.09
N LEU A 20 3.89 7.04 9.82
CA LEU A 20 4.60 5.86 9.36
C LEU A 20 6.03 6.20 8.95
N LYS A 21 6.96 5.32 9.29
CA LYS A 21 8.35 5.43 8.83
C LYS A 21 8.43 5.26 7.30
N PRO A 22 9.40 5.89 6.61
CA PRO A 22 9.62 5.70 5.18
C PRO A 22 9.71 4.22 4.75
N SER A 23 10.40 3.39 5.55
CA SER A 23 10.51 1.96 5.30
C SER A 23 9.17 1.22 5.35
N VAL A 24 8.23 1.64 6.20
CA VAL A 24 6.90 1.03 6.27
C VAL A 24 6.06 1.37 5.03
N LEU A 25 6.13 2.62 4.57
CA LEU A 25 5.47 3.03 3.31
C LEU A 25 6.08 2.30 2.10
N ALA A 26 7.41 2.19 2.05
CA ALA A 26 8.09 1.44 0.99
C ALA A 26 7.72 -0.05 1.01
N ASN A 27 7.58 -0.66 2.17
CA ASN A 27 7.14 -2.04 2.31
C ASN A 27 5.70 -2.25 1.81
N ARG A 28 4.80 -1.29 2.02
CA ARG A 28 3.46 -1.33 1.41
C ARG A 28 3.54 -1.31 -0.12
N LEU A 29 4.39 -0.45 -0.69
CA LEU A 29 4.60 -0.39 -2.14
C LEU A 29 5.21 -1.69 -2.66
N LYS A 30 6.15 -2.31 -1.94
CA LYS A 30 6.66 -3.64 -2.23
C LYS A 30 5.54 -4.69 -2.26
N THR A 31 4.67 -4.70 -1.26
CA THR A 31 3.52 -5.62 -1.22
C THR A 31 2.67 -5.49 -2.48
N ILE A 32 2.48 -4.26 -2.97
CA ILE A 32 1.76 -4.00 -4.21
C ILE A 32 2.55 -4.49 -5.44
N LEU A 33 3.86 -4.24 -5.51
CA LEU A 33 4.70 -4.75 -6.61
C LEU A 33 4.61 -6.27 -6.74
N LEU A 34 4.59 -6.97 -5.60
CA LEU A 34 4.46 -8.43 -5.57
C LEU A 34 3.14 -8.93 -6.18
N LEU A 35 2.05 -8.14 -6.14
CA LEU A 35 0.78 -8.52 -6.78
C LEU A 35 0.87 -8.57 -8.31
N PHE A 36 1.84 -7.88 -8.90
CA PHE A 36 2.03 -7.79 -10.34
C PHE A 36 3.24 -8.59 -10.85
N SER A 37 3.98 -9.24 -9.96
CA SER A 37 5.17 -10.00 -10.31
C SER A 37 4.82 -11.48 -10.38
N PRO A 38 4.76 -12.08 -11.58
CA PRO A 38 4.55 -13.50 -11.71
C PRO A 38 5.81 -14.26 -11.27
N ASN A 39 5.67 -15.09 -10.24
CA ASN A 39 6.60 -16.14 -9.84
C ASN A 39 8.10 -15.80 -9.63
N ASN A 40 8.50 -15.75 -8.37
CA ASN A 40 9.81 -16.11 -7.75
C ASN A 40 11.16 -15.69 -8.40
N THR A 41 11.23 -15.19 -9.61
CA THR A 41 12.51 -14.87 -10.26
C THR A 41 13.03 -13.46 -10.01
N GLU A 42 12.23 -12.59 -9.42
CA GLU A 42 12.53 -11.15 -9.33
C GLU A 42 12.51 -10.57 -7.92
N SER A 43 12.54 -11.39 -6.87
CA SER A 43 12.54 -10.91 -5.48
C SER A 43 13.67 -9.90 -5.21
N TYR A 44 14.84 -10.11 -5.82
CA TYR A 44 15.97 -9.22 -5.70
C TYR A 44 15.66 -7.78 -6.17
N TRP A 45 15.01 -7.64 -7.34
CA TRP A 45 14.66 -6.32 -7.88
C TRP A 45 13.58 -5.63 -7.06
N ILE A 46 12.64 -6.40 -6.54
CA ILE A 46 11.58 -5.90 -5.67
C ILE A 46 12.17 -5.41 -4.33
N ASP A 47 13.12 -6.15 -3.75
CA ASP A 47 13.81 -5.75 -2.51
C ASP A 47 14.67 -4.50 -2.72
N LYS A 48 15.35 -4.38 -3.87
CA LYS A 48 16.09 -3.18 -4.25
C LYS A 48 15.16 -1.99 -4.49
N SER A 49 13.98 -2.23 -5.09
CA SER A 49 12.95 -1.20 -5.29
C SER A 49 12.41 -0.70 -3.96
N GLU A 50 12.16 -1.58 -2.98
CA GLU A 50 11.77 -1.20 -1.62
C GLU A 50 12.79 -0.25 -0.99
N THR A 51 14.09 -0.58 -1.08
CA THR A 51 15.16 0.26 -0.55
C THR A 51 15.19 1.62 -1.24
N ALA A 52 15.12 1.65 -2.57
CA ALA A 52 15.12 2.90 -3.34
C ALA A 52 13.89 3.78 -3.03
N LEU A 53 12.73 3.18 -2.87
CA LEU A 53 11.50 3.87 -2.48
C LEU A 53 11.59 4.42 -1.05
N ALA A 54 12.17 3.68 -0.11
CA ALA A 54 12.35 4.15 1.27
C ALA A 54 13.25 5.38 1.32
N GLU A 55 14.37 5.36 0.59
CA GLU A 55 15.30 6.50 0.52
C GLU A 55 14.68 7.68 -0.24
N ALA A 56 13.91 7.44 -1.31
CA ALA A 56 13.20 8.50 -2.02
C ALA A 56 12.12 9.16 -1.14
N ILE A 57 11.35 8.39 -0.38
CA ILE A 57 10.35 8.91 0.58
C ILE A 57 11.04 9.75 1.66
N LYS A 58 12.17 9.26 2.20
CA LYS A 58 12.98 9.98 3.19
C LYS A 58 13.45 11.31 2.64
N LEU A 59 14.00 11.33 1.43
CA LEU A 59 14.45 12.54 0.76
C LEU A 59 13.29 13.54 0.52
N CYS A 60 12.16 13.08 0.01
CA CYS A 60 10.97 13.92 -0.18
C CYS A 60 10.57 14.62 1.12
N ARG A 61 10.54 13.88 2.22
CA ARG A 61 10.18 14.44 3.54
C ARG A 61 11.09 15.58 3.98
N LEU A 62 12.39 15.47 3.68
CA LEU A 62 13.38 16.49 4.07
C LEU A 62 13.19 17.81 3.32
N TYR A 63 12.88 17.78 2.00
CA TYR A 63 12.77 19.02 1.23
C TYR A 63 11.33 19.54 1.07
N ASN A 64 10.32 18.68 1.27
CA ASN A 64 8.91 19.02 1.01
C ASN A 64 8.04 18.97 2.27
N ASN A 65 8.57 19.40 3.43
CA ASN A 65 7.82 19.53 4.69
C ASN A 65 7.02 18.25 5.06
N ASN A 66 7.66 17.10 4.99
CA ASN A 66 7.09 15.77 5.24
C ASN A 66 6.00 15.34 4.24
N TYR A 67 5.78 16.07 3.16
CA TYR A 67 4.80 15.72 2.13
C TYR A 67 5.46 14.93 1.00
N VAL A 68 4.86 13.80 0.61
CA VAL A 68 5.37 12.89 -0.41
C VAL A 68 4.24 12.55 -1.37
N THR A 69 4.47 12.61 -2.67
CA THR A 69 3.53 12.14 -3.70
C THR A 69 4.19 11.14 -4.64
N PHE A 70 3.39 10.37 -5.36
CA PHE A 70 3.92 9.49 -6.41
C PHE A 70 4.65 10.24 -7.51
N SER A 71 4.25 11.46 -7.82
CA SER A 71 4.94 12.33 -8.78
C SER A 71 6.35 12.71 -8.29
N GLU A 72 6.49 13.07 -7.02
CA GLU A 72 7.81 13.35 -6.44
C GLU A 72 8.71 12.10 -6.46
N LEU A 73 8.19 10.94 -6.08
CA LEU A 73 8.94 9.68 -6.13
C LEU A 73 9.36 9.35 -7.57
N HIS A 74 8.44 9.49 -8.52
CA HIS A 74 8.73 9.26 -9.93
C HIS A 74 9.89 10.12 -10.41
N ASN A 75 9.82 11.42 -10.15
CA ASN A 75 10.85 12.36 -10.58
C ASN A 75 12.21 12.09 -9.94
N LEU A 76 12.25 11.76 -8.65
CA LEU A 76 13.51 11.43 -7.96
C LEU A 76 14.20 10.19 -8.53
N ILE A 77 13.41 9.17 -8.90
CA ILE A 77 13.92 7.90 -9.40
C ILE A 77 14.33 7.99 -10.85
N THR A 78 13.56 8.69 -11.69
CA THR A 78 13.77 8.70 -13.14
C THR A 78 14.68 9.80 -13.61
N ASN A 79 14.67 10.95 -12.94
CA ASN A 79 15.37 12.16 -13.38
C ASN A 79 16.52 12.53 -12.42
N LYS A 80 17.74 12.28 -12.86
CA LYS A 80 18.95 12.55 -12.10
C LYS A 80 19.15 14.05 -11.82
N ASP A 81 18.79 14.92 -12.76
CA ASP A 81 18.92 16.36 -12.59
C ASP A 81 17.92 16.89 -11.55
N TYR A 82 16.71 16.31 -11.53
CA TYR A 82 15.73 16.60 -10.50
C TYR A 82 16.27 16.26 -9.11
N TYR A 83 16.84 15.07 -8.94
CA TYR A 83 17.50 14.67 -7.70
C TYR A 83 18.57 15.69 -7.28
N PHE A 84 19.51 16.04 -8.17
CA PHE A 84 20.58 16.99 -7.83
C PHE A 84 20.07 18.38 -7.49
N SER A 85 18.98 18.84 -8.10
CA SER A 85 18.34 20.10 -7.74
C SER A 85 17.85 20.10 -6.30
N LYS A 86 17.21 18.99 -5.87
CA LYS A 86 16.74 18.84 -4.46
C LYS A 86 17.88 18.72 -3.46
N ILE A 87 18.93 17.96 -3.80
CA ILE A 87 20.12 17.88 -2.95
C ILE A 87 20.81 19.25 -2.82
N SER A 88 20.92 20.01 -3.89
CA SER A 88 21.49 21.36 -3.85
C SER A 88 20.70 22.29 -2.93
N PHE A 89 19.36 22.21 -2.97
CA PHE A 89 18.49 22.94 -2.05
C PHE A 89 18.73 22.51 -0.59
N LEU A 90 18.77 21.21 -0.31
CA LEU A 90 18.99 20.68 1.04
C LEU A 90 20.39 20.98 1.58
N ARG A 91 21.43 20.97 0.74
CA ARG A 91 22.79 21.39 1.15
C ARG A 91 22.84 22.85 1.61
N LYS A 92 22.12 23.75 0.90
CA LYS A 92 21.99 25.15 1.33
C LYS A 92 21.26 25.28 2.68
N LYS A 93 20.18 24.53 2.85
CA LYS A 93 19.43 24.47 4.11
C LYS A 93 20.28 23.88 5.26
N PHE A 94 21.10 22.88 4.97
CA PHE A 94 22.03 22.29 5.93
C PHE A 94 23.09 23.30 6.44
N LEU A 95 23.66 24.10 5.55
CA LEU A 95 24.64 25.13 5.91
C LEU A 95 24.05 26.23 6.80
N SER A 96 22.75 26.43 6.80
CA SER A 96 22.05 27.35 7.71
C SER A 96 21.71 26.77 9.08
N ASN A 97 22.26 25.61 9.45
CA ASN A 97 21.99 24.89 10.70
C ASN A 97 20.51 24.62 10.99
N SER A 98 19.70 24.43 9.93
CA SER A 98 18.25 24.21 10.04
C SER A 98 17.85 22.76 10.26
N PHE A 99 18.80 21.82 10.35
CA PHE A 99 18.55 20.38 10.54
C PHE A 99 18.87 19.94 11.96
N ASN A 100 18.01 19.11 12.54
CA ASN A 100 18.34 18.39 13.75
C ASN A 100 19.26 17.17 13.43
N ARG A 101 19.71 16.47 14.48
CA ARG A 101 20.63 15.33 14.35
C ARG A 101 20.07 14.20 13.48
N ASN A 102 18.78 13.89 13.61
CA ASN A 102 18.12 12.81 12.86
C ASN A 102 17.99 13.19 11.40
N GLU A 103 17.55 14.40 11.10
CA GLU A 103 17.43 14.92 9.72
C GLU A 103 18.79 14.97 9.03
N THR A 104 19.86 15.33 9.77
CA THR A 104 21.24 15.29 9.26
C THR A 104 21.65 13.86 8.89
N HIS A 105 21.40 12.91 9.77
CA HIS A 105 21.70 11.50 9.52
C HIS A 105 20.93 11.00 8.29
N ASP A 106 19.65 11.30 8.20
CA ASP A 106 18.79 10.89 7.08
C ASP A 106 19.25 11.51 5.76
N LEU A 107 19.63 12.78 5.75
CA LEU A 107 20.18 13.45 4.57
C LEU A 107 21.46 12.78 4.08
N LEU A 108 22.42 12.53 4.97
CA LEU A 108 23.69 11.91 4.62
C LEU A 108 23.50 10.46 4.13
N SER A 109 22.65 9.69 4.80
CA SER A 109 22.29 8.33 4.38
C SER A 109 21.71 8.32 2.97
N THR A 110 20.75 9.20 2.70
CA THR A 110 20.06 9.29 1.40
C THR A 110 21.02 9.74 0.28
N ILE A 111 21.90 10.72 0.54
CA ILE A 111 22.93 11.13 -0.43
C ILE A 111 23.85 9.96 -0.75
N ASN A 112 24.33 9.26 0.28
CA ASN A 112 25.22 8.11 0.08
C ASN A 112 24.53 7.03 -0.78
N PHE A 113 23.27 6.70 -0.49
CA PHE A 113 22.53 5.74 -1.26
C PHE A 113 22.39 6.15 -2.73
N PHE A 114 21.87 7.36 -3.00
CA PHE A 114 21.61 7.77 -4.38
C PHE A 114 22.89 7.97 -5.19
N GLU A 115 23.93 8.58 -4.62
CA GLU A 115 25.15 8.90 -5.38
C GLU A 115 26.10 7.69 -5.51
N LYS A 116 26.21 6.83 -4.47
CA LYS A 116 27.17 5.73 -4.49
C LYS A 116 26.56 4.35 -4.81
N GLU A 117 25.25 4.17 -4.61
CA GLU A 117 24.62 2.88 -4.84
C GLU A 117 23.65 2.92 -6.02
N PHE A 118 22.70 3.88 -6.06
CA PHE A 118 21.65 3.92 -7.06
C PHE A 118 22.12 4.44 -8.43
N PHE A 119 22.65 5.67 -8.48
CA PHE A 119 23.10 6.28 -9.72
C PHE A 119 24.49 5.83 -10.19
N SER A 120 25.19 5.00 -9.39
CA SER A 120 26.45 4.36 -9.78
C SER A 120 26.26 2.98 -10.41
N LEU A 121 25.04 2.46 -10.44
CA LEU A 121 24.72 1.23 -11.15
C LEU A 121 24.99 1.39 -12.64
N ASP A 122 25.33 0.29 -13.31
CA ASP A 122 25.38 0.27 -14.78
C ASP A 122 24.00 0.56 -15.36
N ASP A 123 23.97 1.09 -16.59
CA ASP A 123 22.74 1.57 -17.23
C ASP A 123 21.65 0.48 -17.32
N ARG A 124 22.02 -0.77 -17.56
CA ARG A 124 21.08 -1.88 -17.67
C ARG A 124 20.40 -2.15 -16.33
N THR A 125 21.19 -2.29 -15.29
CA THR A 125 20.72 -2.55 -13.93
C THR A 125 19.85 -1.39 -13.42
N LEU A 126 20.30 -0.16 -13.65
CA LEU A 126 19.55 1.04 -13.27
C LEU A 126 18.19 1.13 -13.99
N ASN A 127 18.15 0.82 -15.29
CA ASN A 127 16.91 0.84 -16.07
C ASN A 127 15.93 -0.24 -15.63
N ILE A 128 16.40 -1.43 -15.26
CA ILE A 128 15.52 -2.48 -14.68
C ILE A 128 14.89 -1.98 -13.39
N LEU A 129 15.68 -1.43 -12.47
CA LEU A 129 15.21 -0.94 -11.18
C LEU A 129 14.23 0.24 -11.34
N LYS A 130 14.54 1.19 -12.23
CA LYS A 130 13.61 2.28 -12.59
C LYS A 130 12.29 1.74 -13.15
N SER A 131 12.35 0.75 -14.04
CA SER A 131 11.17 0.13 -14.64
C SER A 131 10.26 -0.50 -13.60
N GLU A 132 10.82 -1.23 -12.62
CA GLU A 132 10.03 -1.81 -11.53
C GLU A 132 9.30 -0.74 -10.71
N ILE A 133 10.00 0.31 -10.30
CA ILE A 133 9.40 1.39 -9.50
C ILE A 133 8.33 2.14 -10.32
N THR A 134 8.60 2.42 -11.58
CA THR A 134 7.68 3.18 -12.44
C THR A 134 6.41 2.41 -12.79
N ARG A 135 6.37 1.09 -12.65
CA ARG A 135 5.12 0.30 -12.78
C ARG A 135 4.02 0.80 -11.84
N ILE A 136 4.39 1.25 -10.62
CA ILE A 136 3.42 1.85 -9.70
C ILE A 136 3.25 3.33 -9.98
N THR A 137 4.35 4.09 -10.02
CA THR A 137 4.24 5.56 -10.07
C THR A 137 3.54 6.04 -11.33
N ASN A 138 3.75 5.39 -12.48
CA ASN A 138 3.08 5.74 -13.73
C ASN A 138 1.55 5.62 -13.63
N CYS A 139 1.03 4.69 -12.85
CA CYS A 139 -0.42 4.55 -12.67
C CYS A 139 -1.06 5.81 -12.06
N PHE A 140 -0.29 6.62 -11.33
CA PHE A 140 -0.77 7.81 -10.64
C PHE A 140 -0.50 9.13 -11.37
N ILE A 141 0.39 9.11 -12.38
CA ILE A 141 0.83 10.36 -13.05
C ILE A 141 0.48 10.43 -14.53
N SER A 142 0.04 9.32 -15.14
CA SER A 142 -0.22 9.24 -16.58
C SER A 142 -1.53 9.89 -17.03
N ASP A 143 -2.45 10.12 -16.10
CA ASP A 143 -3.77 10.68 -16.35
C ASP A 143 -4.04 11.86 -15.40
N SER A 144 -4.63 12.95 -15.93
CA SER A 144 -4.86 14.19 -15.18
C SER A 144 -5.85 14.03 -14.03
N ASP A 145 -6.89 13.22 -14.21
CA ASP A 145 -7.93 13.03 -13.21
C ASP A 145 -7.43 12.14 -12.07
N ILE A 146 -6.68 11.10 -12.42
CA ILE A 146 -5.99 10.23 -11.47
C ILE A 146 -4.97 11.05 -10.69
N PHE A 147 -4.14 11.83 -11.39
CA PHE A 147 -3.14 12.69 -10.77
C PHE A 147 -3.79 13.66 -9.78
N SER A 148 -4.84 14.37 -10.20
CA SER A 148 -5.53 15.34 -9.35
C SER A 148 -6.19 14.72 -8.12
N THR A 149 -6.59 13.45 -8.21
CA THR A 149 -7.26 12.72 -7.13
C THR A 149 -6.26 12.18 -6.11
N PHE A 150 -5.12 11.60 -6.57
CA PHE A 150 -4.20 10.84 -5.73
C PHE A 150 -2.81 11.49 -5.55
N CYS A 151 -2.52 12.56 -6.28
CA CYS A 151 -1.33 13.39 -6.09
C CYS A 151 -1.68 14.86 -5.85
N PRO A 152 -2.72 15.19 -5.07
CA PRO A 152 -3.16 16.58 -4.84
C PRO A 152 -2.06 17.38 -4.15
N ASN A 153 -2.20 18.71 -4.12
CA ASN A 153 -1.44 19.55 -3.19
C ASN A 153 -1.88 19.25 -1.75
N LYS A 154 -0.98 19.46 -0.79
CA LYS A 154 -1.28 19.18 0.62
C LYS A 154 -2.51 19.91 1.16
N SER A 155 -2.77 21.12 0.68
CA SER A 155 -3.92 21.93 1.06
C SER A 155 -5.26 21.43 0.48
N GLU A 156 -5.22 20.58 -0.54
CA GLU A 156 -6.41 20.04 -1.21
C GLU A 156 -6.88 18.71 -0.62
N ILE A 157 -6.05 18.07 0.22
CA ILE A 157 -6.39 16.79 0.85
C ILE A 157 -7.58 17.02 1.80
N ASN A 158 -8.63 16.24 1.59
CA ASN A 158 -9.85 16.26 2.41
C ASN A 158 -10.29 14.88 2.90
N PHE A 159 -9.50 13.83 2.63
CA PHE A 159 -9.60 12.53 3.27
C PHE A 159 -8.49 12.39 4.31
N SER A 160 -8.86 12.45 5.59
CA SER A 160 -7.94 12.47 6.74
C SER A 160 -7.37 11.11 7.14
N GLY A 161 -7.68 10.05 6.37
CA GLY A 161 -7.22 8.68 6.65
C GLY A 161 -8.12 7.88 7.57
N PHE A 162 -7.77 6.60 7.76
CA PHE A 162 -8.64 5.65 8.46
C PHE A 162 -8.71 5.84 9.98
N SER A 163 -7.73 6.49 10.59
CA SER A 163 -7.83 6.85 12.03
C SER A 163 -9.04 7.75 12.29
N ASP A 164 -9.24 8.80 11.47
CA ASP A 164 -10.42 9.67 11.57
C ASP A 164 -11.72 8.92 11.26
N VAL A 165 -11.70 8.08 10.22
CA VAL A 165 -12.86 7.25 9.83
C VAL A 165 -13.35 6.39 10.99
N ILE A 166 -12.44 5.67 11.64
CA ILE A 166 -12.75 4.78 12.77
C ILE A 166 -13.26 5.59 13.97
N ASN A 167 -12.57 6.67 14.33
CA ASN A 167 -12.92 7.49 15.47
C ASN A 167 -14.26 8.22 15.29
N SER A 168 -14.57 8.65 14.07
CA SER A 168 -15.80 9.39 13.75
C SER A 168 -16.97 8.49 13.33
N GLY A 169 -16.78 7.17 13.22
CA GLY A 169 -17.81 6.23 12.75
C GLY A 169 -18.26 6.48 11.30
N LYS A 170 -17.33 6.90 10.43
CA LYS A 170 -17.60 7.16 9.02
C LYS A 170 -17.51 5.87 8.20
N ILE A 171 -18.15 5.88 7.03
CA ILE A 171 -18.10 4.80 6.05
C ILE A 171 -17.26 5.28 4.85
N VAL A 172 -16.25 4.49 4.49
CA VAL A 172 -15.47 4.71 3.25
C VAL A 172 -15.91 3.69 2.22
N VAL A 173 -16.17 4.14 1.01
CA VAL A 173 -16.49 3.28 -0.13
C VAL A 173 -15.50 3.56 -1.24
N LEU A 174 -14.77 2.54 -1.65
CA LEU A 174 -13.95 2.62 -2.86
C LEU A 174 -14.84 2.30 -4.06
N ASN A 175 -15.05 3.30 -4.91
CA ASN A 175 -15.85 3.18 -6.12
C ASN A 175 -14.95 3.36 -7.35
N MET A 176 -14.33 2.25 -7.78
CA MET A 176 -13.45 2.23 -8.96
C MET A 176 -13.86 1.09 -9.89
N ASN A 177 -14.03 1.42 -11.16
CA ASN A 177 -14.33 0.42 -12.18
C ASN A 177 -13.08 -0.39 -12.52
N ILE A 178 -13.04 -1.65 -12.10
CA ILE A 178 -11.90 -2.56 -12.37
C ILE A 178 -11.66 -2.74 -13.87
N ASN A 179 -12.72 -2.79 -14.68
CA ASN A 179 -12.59 -2.99 -16.13
C ASN A 179 -11.95 -1.77 -16.82
N GLU A 180 -12.17 -0.58 -16.29
CA GLU A 180 -11.63 0.67 -16.82
C GLU A 180 -10.22 0.92 -16.32
N TYR A 181 -10.00 0.83 -15.00
CA TYR A 181 -8.75 1.23 -14.35
C TYR A 181 -7.82 0.07 -14.02
N ARG A 182 -8.26 -1.18 -14.22
CA ARG A 182 -7.44 -2.40 -14.09
C ARG A 182 -6.41 -2.36 -12.94
N ASN A 183 -5.12 -2.26 -13.28
CA ASN A 183 -4.02 -2.26 -12.30
C ASN A 183 -4.11 -1.12 -11.30
N LEU A 184 -4.55 0.07 -11.69
CA LEU A 184 -4.73 1.18 -10.77
C LEU A 184 -5.78 0.85 -9.70
N SER A 185 -6.93 0.26 -10.08
CA SER A 185 -7.94 -0.15 -9.12
C SER A 185 -7.38 -1.12 -8.09
N LYS A 186 -6.59 -2.11 -8.53
CA LYS A 186 -5.91 -3.06 -7.63
C LYS A 186 -4.92 -2.38 -6.70
N ILE A 187 -4.10 -1.46 -7.22
CA ILE A 187 -3.11 -0.71 -6.45
C ILE A 187 -3.81 0.12 -5.37
N ILE A 188 -4.80 0.91 -5.74
CA ILE A 188 -5.52 1.79 -4.81
C ILE A 188 -6.27 0.98 -3.76
N ALA A 189 -7.01 -0.06 -4.18
CA ALA A 189 -7.76 -0.90 -3.25
C ALA A 189 -6.84 -1.62 -2.27
N THR A 190 -5.73 -2.17 -2.74
CA THR A 190 -4.75 -2.83 -1.87
C THR A 190 -4.11 -1.83 -0.91
N TYR A 191 -3.73 -0.64 -1.40
CA TYR A 191 -3.14 0.39 -0.55
C TYR A 191 -4.10 0.85 0.55
N LEU A 192 -5.35 1.17 0.20
CA LEU A 192 -6.39 1.54 1.16
C LEU A 192 -6.66 0.43 2.18
N LYS A 193 -6.72 -0.83 1.71
CA LYS A 193 -6.85 -1.99 2.58
C LYS A 193 -5.70 -2.08 3.60
N LEU A 194 -4.46 -1.96 3.15
CA LEU A 194 -3.28 -2.01 4.03
C LEU A 194 -3.25 -0.85 5.03
N ASP A 195 -3.69 0.33 4.60
CA ASP A 195 -3.79 1.49 5.48
C ASP A 195 -4.86 1.29 6.57
N PHE A 196 -6.05 0.84 6.16
CA PHE A 196 -7.13 0.45 7.08
C PHE A 196 -6.67 -0.63 8.07
N GLN A 197 -6.07 -1.72 7.58
CA GLN A 197 -5.59 -2.83 8.42
C GLN A 197 -4.57 -2.34 9.46
N THR A 198 -3.67 -1.44 9.07
CA THR A 198 -2.70 -0.85 9.99
C THR A 198 -3.40 -0.06 11.12
N GLU A 199 -4.38 0.77 10.79
CA GLU A 199 -5.08 1.57 11.78
C GLU A 199 -5.96 0.71 12.70
N VAL A 200 -6.56 -0.37 12.18
CA VAL A 200 -7.29 -1.34 12.99
C VAL A 200 -6.37 -2.01 14.03
N LEU A 201 -5.20 -2.51 13.60
CA LEU A 201 -4.27 -3.18 14.52
C LEU A 201 -3.62 -2.23 15.53
N LYS A 202 -3.40 -0.97 15.17
CA LYS A 202 -2.90 0.05 16.12
C LYS A 202 -3.83 0.26 17.33
N GLN A 203 -5.13 0.00 17.18
CA GLN A 203 -6.05 0.11 18.32
C GLN A 203 -5.67 -0.82 19.49
N LEU A 204 -5.07 -1.99 19.17
CA LEU A 204 -4.58 -2.94 20.20
C LEU A 204 -3.38 -2.38 20.98
N SER A 205 -2.48 -1.68 20.28
CA SER A 205 -1.24 -1.18 20.87
C SER A 205 -1.46 -0.02 21.85
N ASN A 206 -2.57 0.70 21.72
CA ASN A 206 -2.86 1.88 22.53
C ASN A 206 -3.48 1.57 23.91
N GLY A 207 -3.51 0.29 24.32
CA GLY A 207 -3.95 -0.13 25.67
C GLY A 207 -5.43 0.07 25.98
N ALA A 208 -6.22 0.47 25.01
CA ALA A 208 -7.64 0.83 25.19
C ALA A 208 -8.58 -0.38 24.99
N SER A 209 -8.33 -1.49 25.69
CA SER A 209 -9.16 -2.71 25.54
C SER A 209 -10.64 -2.50 25.91
N THR A 210 -10.97 -1.47 26.67
CA THR A 210 -12.35 -1.23 27.17
C THR A 210 -13.21 -0.38 26.24
N SER A 211 -12.64 0.40 25.30
CA SER A 211 -13.40 1.32 24.45
C SER A 211 -13.20 1.14 22.94
N LEU A 212 -12.71 -0.03 22.51
CA LEU A 212 -12.56 -0.30 21.08
C LEU A 212 -13.91 -0.26 20.36
N LYS A 213 -14.03 0.62 19.36
CA LYS A 213 -15.20 0.65 18.48
C LYS A 213 -15.14 -0.53 17.51
N PRO A 214 -16.25 -1.26 17.33
CA PRO A 214 -16.30 -2.27 16.26
C PRO A 214 -16.20 -1.58 14.90
N VAL A 215 -15.40 -2.16 14.03
CA VAL A 215 -15.24 -1.72 12.64
C VAL A 215 -15.57 -2.86 11.70
N ALA A 216 -16.01 -2.56 10.48
CA ALA A 216 -16.27 -3.57 9.47
C ALA A 216 -15.38 -3.35 8.24
N PHE A 217 -14.77 -4.44 7.79
CA PHE A 217 -14.12 -4.52 6.49
C PHE A 217 -15.00 -5.38 5.57
N ILE A 218 -15.49 -4.79 4.49
CA ILE A 218 -16.35 -5.47 3.52
C ILE A 218 -15.67 -5.38 2.16
N SER A 219 -15.40 -6.52 1.53
CA SER A 219 -14.78 -6.58 0.21
C SER A 219 -15.51 -7.57 -0.67
N ASP A 220 -16.08 -7.03 -1.73
CA ASP A 220 -16.55 -7.83 -2.86
C ASP A 220 -15.39 -8.13 -3.81
N GLU A 221 -15.47 -9.20 -4.58
CA GLU A 221 -14.40 -9.68 -5.47
C GLU A 221 -13.02 -9.72 -4.79
N TYR A 222 -13.00 -10.23 -3.55
CA TYR A 222 -11.83 -10.14 -2.67
C TYR A 222 -10.56 -10.75 -3.29
N SER A 223 -10.67 -11.75 -4.16
CA SER A 223 -9.53 -12.33 -4.89
C SER A 223 -8.76 -11.31 -5.73
N GLU A 224 -9.39 -10.19 -6.13
CA GLU A 224 -8.72 -9.12 -6.88
C GLU A 224 -7.77 -8.27 -6.01
N TYR A 225 -7.97 -8.28 -4.69
CA TYR A 225 -7.28 -7.40 -3.74
C TYR A 225 -6.56 -8.15 -2.62
N VAL A 226 -6.65 -9.48 -2.59
CA VAL A 226 -5.98 -10.29 -1.58
C VAL A 226 -4.46 -10.13 -1.66
N SER A 227 -3.80 -10.10 -0.51
CA SER A 227 -2.35 -10.01 -0.39
C SER A 227 -1.83 -10.99 0.67
N ALA A 228 -0.55 -11.34 0.61
CA ALA A 228 0.06 -12.28 1.56
C ALA A 228 -0.06 -11.83 3.03
N THR A 229 -0.14 -10.52 3.27
CA THR A 229 -0.29 -9.95 4.62
C THR A 229 -1.67 -10.16 5.24
N ASP A 230 -2.69 -10.49 4.42
CA ASP A 230 -4.07 -10.62 4.90
C ASP A 230 -4.25 -11.81 5.83
N ALA A 231 -3.48 -12.89 5.65
CA ALA A 231 -3.49 -14.04 6.55
C ALA A 231 -3.15 -13.62 8.01
N ASN A 232 -2.13 -12.77 8.16
CA ASN A 232 -1.75 -12.23 9.47
C ASN A 232 -2.80 -11.26 10.02
N PHE A 233 -3.37 -10.40 9.17
CA PHE A 233 -4.41 -9.47 9.58
C PHE A 233 -5.65 -10.21 10.10
N PHE A 234 -6.18 -11.17 9.36
CA PHE A 234 -7.37 -11.91 9.80
C PHE A 234 -7.15 -12.71 11.07
N SER A 235 -5.93 -13.18 11.32
CA SER A 235 -5.59 -13.87 12.57
C SER A 235 -5.65 -12.95 13.81
N GLN A 236 -5.43 -11.65 13.63
CA GLN A 236 -5.35 -10.65 14.71
C GLN A 236 -6.57 -9.72 14.80
N SER A 237 -7.30 -9.56 13.70
CA SER A 237 -8.36 -8.56 13.55
C SER A 237 -9.54 -8.75 14.52
N ARG A 238 -9.76 -9.99 14.98
CA ARG A 238 -10.81 -10.31 15.97
C ARG A 238 -10.59 -9.57 17.30
N GLU A 239 -9.36 -9.51 17.78
CA GLU A 239 -9.02 -8.80 19.04
C GLU A 239 -9.26 -7.29 18.89
N SER A 240 -9.09 -6.75 17.69
CA SER A 240 -9.38 -5.35 17.35
C SER A 240 -10.87 -5.07 17.12
N LYS A 241 -11.77 -6.04 17.39
CA LYS A 241 -13.22 -5.96 17.08
C LYS A 241 -13.50 -5.62 15.61
N CYS A 242 -12.69 -6.11 14.69
CA CYS A 242 -12.91 -5.96 13.26
C CYS A 242 -13.75 -7.12 12.71
N ILE A 243 -14.88 -6.79 12.11
CA ILE A 243 -15.76 -7.72 11.40
C ILE A 243 -15.29 -7.77 9.95
N ASN A 244 -14.89 -8.95 9.49
CA ASN A 244 -14.44 -9.14 8.11
C ASN A 244 -15.53 -9.87 7.31
N VAL A 245 -15.97 -9.27 6.23
CA VAL A 245 -16.91 -9.85 5.27
C VAL A 245 -16.26 -9.77 3.89
N VAL A 246 -16.00 -10.93 3.30
CA VAL A 246 -15.39 -10.99 1.97
C VAL A 246 -16.19 -11.93 1.08
N SER A 247 -16.35 -11.55 -0.17
CA SER A 247 -16.91 -12.43 -1.20
C SER A 247 -15.85 -12.76 -2.26
N THR A 248 -15.90 -13.99 -2.77
CA THR A 248 -15.04 -14.45 -3.86
C THR A 248 -15.78 -15.50 -4.67
N GLN A 249 -15.45 -15.63 -5.93
CA GLN A 249 -16.08 -16.61 -6.82
C GLN A 249 -15.73 -18.06 -6.44
N SER A 250 -14.48 -18.29 -5.99
CA SER A 250 -14.01 -19.62 -5.60
C SER A 250 -12.75 -19.54 -4.73
N TYR A 251 -12.40 -20.64 -4.06
CA TYR A 251 -11.11 -20.76 -3.38
C TYR A 251 -9.94 -20.85 -4.37
N THR A 252 -10.17 -21.43 -5.54
CA THR A 252 -9.17 -21.44 -6.62
C THR A 252 -8.81 -20.03 -7.09
N SER A 253 -9.75 -19.08 -7.09
CA SER A 253 -9.46 -17.68 -7.39
C SER A 253 -8.49 -17.06 -6.37
N LEU A 254 -8.67 -17.35 -5.07
CA LEU A 254 -7.75 -16.92 -4.02
C LEU A 254 -6.37 -17.59 -4.15
N LEU A 255 -6.35 -18.89 -4.47
CA LEU A 255 -5.10 -19.63 -4.67
C LEU A 255 -4.30 -19.07 -5.85
N ASN A 256 -4.99 -18.76 -6.95
CA ASN A 256 -4.36 -18.16 -8.13
C ASN A 256 -3.79 -16.77 -7.82
N ALA A 257 -4.51 -15.96 -7.05
CA ALA A 257 -4.07 -14.60 -6.68
C ALA A 257 -2.86 -14.61 -5.74
N LEU A 258 -2.82 -15.52 -4.75
CA LEU A 258 -1.75 -15.58 -3.75
C LEU A 258 -0.61 -16.52 -4.14
N ASN A 259 -0.84 -17.45 -5.05
CA ASN A 259 0.09 -18.55 -5.40
C ASN A 259 0.68 -19.27 -4.16
N ASN A 260 -0.07 -19.32 -3.08
CA ASN A 260 0.34 -19.92 -1.80
C ASN A 260 -0.87 -20.54 -1.09
N LYS A 261 -0.93 -21.87 -1.16
CA LYS A 261 -2.03 -22.65 -0.58
C LYS A 261 -2.18 -22.44 0.93
N TYR A 262 -1.07 -22.41 1.66
CA TYR A 262 -1.13 -22.22 3.11
C TYR A 262 -1.67 -20.86 3.52
N SER A 263 -1.33 -19.79 2.79
CA SER A 263 -1.91 -18.46 3.04
C SER A 263 -3.41 -18.44 2.79
N VAL A 264 -3.90 -19.12 1.74
CA VAL A 264 -5.33 -19.27 1.48
C VAL A 264 -6.01 -20.04 2.61
N GLU A 265 -5.44 -21.16 3.05
CA GLU A 265 -5.97 -21.97 4.15
C GLU A 265 -6.07 -21.14 5.45
N VAL A 266 -5.06 -20.33 5.77
CA VAL A 266 -5.09 -19.44 6.95
C VAL A 266 -6.18 -18.39 6.82
N ILE A 267 -6.35 -17.76 5.66
CA ILE A 267 -7.43 -16.79 5.42
C ILE A 267 -8.80 -17.45 5.60
N VAL A 268 -9.02 -18.57 4.94
CA VAL A 268 -10.31 -19.28 4.95
C VAL A 268 -10.66 -19.80 6.35
N GLN A 269 -9.68 -20.30 7.12
CA GLN A 269 -9.95 -20.76 8.49
C GLN A 269 -10.30 -19.63 9.46
N ASN A 270 -9.79 -18.41 9.26
CA ASN A 270 -10.13 -17.26 10.10
C ASN A 270 -11.48 -16.62 9.74
N LEU A 271 -12.01 -16.89 8.56
CA LEU A 271 -13.37 -16.55 8.13
C LEU A 271 -14.32 -17.70 8.51
N VAL A 272 -14.63 -17.82 9.80
CA VAL A 272 -15.33 -18.99 10.39
C VAL A 272 -16.74 -19.16 9.82
N ASN A 273 -17.48 -18.05 9.68
CA ASN A 273 -18.83 -18.10 9.10
C ASN A 273 -18.72 -18.10 7.57
N LYS A 274 -19.26 -19.14 6.95
CA LYS A 274 -19.19 -19.34 5.50
C LYS A 274 -20.58 -19.49 4.91
N LEU A 275 -20.79 -18.80 3.79
CA LEU A 275 -21.98 -18.92 2.97
C LEU A 275 -21.54 -19.44 1.59
N TRP A 276 -21.92 -20.67 1.27
CA TRP A 276 -21.65 -21.25 -0.04
C TRP A 276 -22.88 -21.14 -0.93
N PHE A 277 -22.69 -20.54 -2.08
CA PHE A 277 -23.63 -20.57 -3.18
C PHE A 277 -23.26 -21.71 -4.13
N ARG A 278 -24.01 -21.85 -5.23
CA ARG A 278 -23.66 -22.82 -6.28
C ARG A 278 -22.24 -22.54 -6.81
N SER A 279 -21.43 -23.58 -6.83
CA SER A 279 -20.05 -23.52 -7.34
C SER A 279 -19.74 -24.78 -8.14
N ASP A 280 -18.97 -24.63 -9.21
CA ASP A 280 -18.42 -25.74 -9.99
C ASP A 280 -16.89 -25.90 -9.69
N ASP A 281 -16.35 -25.12 -8.76
CA ASP A 281 -14.95 -25.21 -8.32
C ASP A 281 -14.76 -26.40 -7.36
N MET A 282 -13.99 -27.40 -7.78
CA MET A 282 -13.78 -28.62 -7.01
C MET A 282 -13.15 -28.37 -5.65
N PHE A 283 -12.20 -27.42 -5.56
CA PHE A 283 -11.55 -27.09 -4.28
C PHE A 283 -12.55 -26.50 -3.28
N THR A 284 -13.42 -25.59 -3.73
CA THR A 284 -14.50 -25.05 -2.90
C THR A 284 -15.51 -26.11 -2.49
N ILE A 285 -15.91 -27.00 -3.43
CA ILE A 285 -16.89 -28.08 -3.18
C ILE A 285 -16.33 -29.06 -2.16
N GLU A 286 -15.08 -29.52 -2.32
CA GLU A 286 -14.44 -30.46 -1.39
C GLU A 286 -14.32 -29.90 0.02
N ASP A 287 -13.94 -28.62 0.17
CA ASP A 287 -13.84 -27.96 1.48
C ASP A 287 -15.21 -27.87 2.14
N ALA A 288 -16.24 -27.42 1.41
CA ALA A 288 -17.62 -27.37 1.90
C ALA A 288 -18.10 -28.76 2.35
N GLN A 289 -17.89 -29.81 1.55
CA GLN A 289 -18.25 -31.17 1.91
C GLN A 289 -17.53 -31.68 3.16
N LYS A 290 -16.22 -31.40 3.30
CA LYS A 290 -15.45 -31.77 4.48
C LYS A 290 -15.97 -31.08 5.74
N GLN A 291 -16.36 -29.80 5.65
CA GLN A 291 -16.90 -29.06 6.78
C GLN A 291 -18.30 -29.51 7.17
N LEU A 292 -19.19 -29.77 6.19
CA LEU A 292 -20.56 -30.24 6.44
C LEU A 292 -20.63 -31.69 6.95
N ARG A 293 -19.65 -32.55 6.61
CA ARG A 293 -19.60 -33.94 7.10
C ARG A 293 -19.06 -34.11 8.52
N LYS A 294 -18.54 -33.05 9.12
CA LYS A 294 -18.00 -33.05 10.50
C LYS A 294 -19.05 -32.73 11.56
N ASN A 295 -20.27 -32.47 11.15
CA ASN A 295 -21.45 -32.35 12.01
C ASN A 295 -22.29 -33.65 11.83
#